data_4adcaef5d87e4410f1203917e6244e4a
#
_entry.id   4adcaef5d87e4410f1203917e6244e4a
#
_cell.length_a   1.000
_cell.length_b   1.000
_cell.length_c   1.000
_cell.angle_alpha   90.00
_cell.angle_beta   90.00
_cell.angle_gamma   90.00
#
_symmetry.space_group_name_H-M   'P 1'
#
loop_
_entity.id
_entity.type
_entity.pdbx_description
1 polymer ?
#
loop_
_entity_poly.entity_id
_entity_poly.type
_entity_poly.pdbx_seq_one_letter_code
_entity_poly.pdbx_strand_id
1 'polypeptide(L)'
;MRETRFSIVKALAIICVVLSHAGAAGWVQNFVYLFHVPVFFICAGYFFHTRYLEDERTFIVRRIRGLYLPYLRWSIFFLIVHNLLFPLGILSETYGNAGGGVTHPYSFTQFSQHLASIVFNMSGHDQFLCGAFWFFRALLLASVGFLILFKLLKKLPQVKTPLQVGWGMAILIFVLLLWKVGSGVNFTGIAQGGYRELMGMFFMACGFLIRQYDFPKQWWVYVGCLAVLVICSVFTPTSMAWRPDFKGFITLPLPAVCGFFVLVGAAGLLDKWGGWAKNALVYVGDRTLYVFAFHLVAFKVAGMVKIAWYGLPWDSLGGHPYVLNPSNNWFFVLVYVLLGVALPLGVNAGWRKLMAHYKYSSDQVWQAVAAGAVVAVRAICMGAFITGHGIFKGVCLTGRGIKHGFQSLVQAVKDIIDASSTKDE
;
A
#
# COMPACT_ATOMS: atom_id res chain seq x y z
N MET A 1 -6.99 -6.20 -24.85
CA MET A 1 -8.21 -6.09 -24.02
C MET A 1 -7.83 -6.15 -22.55
N ARG A 2 -8.43 -5.33 -21.71
CA ARG A 2 -8.24 -5.37 -20.26
C ARG A 2 -9.03 -6.55 -19.73
N GLU A 3 -8.37 -7.47 -19.03
CA GLU A 3 -9.06 -8.63 -18.46
C GLU A 3 -9.88 -8.21 -17.23
N THR A 4 -11.18 -7.99 -17.41
CA THR A 4 -12.14 -7.61 -16.33
C THR A 4 -12.08 -8.58 -15.14
N ARG A 5 -11.84 -9.85 -15.41
CA ARG A 5 -11.65 -10.89 -14.40
C ARG A 5 -10.58 -10.51 -13.36
N PHE A 6 -9.41 -10.00 -13.79
CA PHE A 6 -8.37 -9.60 -12.85
C PHE A 6 -8.67 -8.29 -12.11
N SER A 7 -9.48 -7.41 -12.68
CA SER A 7 -10.00 -6.26 -11.93
C SER A 7 -10.90 -6.75 -10.79
N ILE A 8 -11.75 -7.76 -11.02
CA ILE A 8 -12.59 -8.36 -9.98
C ILE A 8 -11.72 -9.09 -8.93
N VAL A 9 -10.69 -9.86 -9.33
CA VAL A 9 -9.74 -10.49 -8.39
C VAL A 9 -9.14 -9.46 -7.44
N LYS A 10 -8.65 -8.34 -7.98
CA LYS A 10 -8.09 -7.26 -7.17
C LYS A 10 -9.12 -6.59 -6.27
N ALA A 11 -10.37 -6.45 -6.74
CA ALA A 11 -11.46 -5.93 -5.93
C ALA A 11 -11.76 -6.82 -4.73
N LEU A 12 -11.89 -8.11 -4.94
CA LEU A 12 -12.12 -9.08 -3.86
C LEU A 12 -10.94 -9.09 -2.87
N ALA A 13 -9.71 -9.07 -3.38
CA ALA A 13 -8.52 -9.03 -2.54
C ALA A 13 -8.45 -7.77 -1.68
N ILE A 14 -8.74 -6.58 -2.23
CA ILE A 14 -8.71 -5.33 -1.44
C ILE A 14 -9.85 -5.26 -0.43
N ILE A 15 -11.03 -5.81 -0.74
CA ILE A 15 -12.12 -5.94 0.23
C ILE A 15 -11.68 -6.85 1.39
N CYS A 16 -10.97 -7.94 1.12
CA CYS A 16 -10.38 -8.79 2.16
C CYS A 16 -9.33 -8.05 3.00
N VAL A 17 -8.52 -7.16 2.40
CA VAL A 17 -7.60 -6.27 3.16
C VAL A 17 -8.38 -5.38 4.11
N VAL A 18 -9.43 -4.72 3.64
CA VAL A 18 -10.27 -3.85 4.50
C VAL A 18 -10.94 -4.67 5.60
N LEU A 19 -11.49 -5.84 5.27
CA LEU A 19 -12.12 -6.76 6.24
C LEU A 19 -11.13 -7.21 7.33
N SER A 20 -9.87 -7.47 6.98
CA SER A 20 -8.83 -7.90 7.92
C SER A 20 -8.51 -6.84 8.98
N HIS A 21 -8.77 -5.57 8.68
CA HIS A 21 -8.56 -4.44 9.60
C HIS A 21 -9.84 -3.95 10.28
N ALA A 22 -11.02 -4.50 9.93
CA ALA A 22 -12.33 -4.04 10.43
C ALA A 22 -12.74 -4.63 11.80
N GLY A 23 -11.86 -5.36 12.48
CA GLY A 23 -12.18 -6.01 13.76
C GLY A 23 -13.12 -7.21 13.64
N ALA A 24 -13.04 -7.93 12.51
CA ALA A 24 -13.77 -9.18 12.32
C ALA A 24 -13.25 -10.28 13.27
N ALA A 25 -14.09 -11.30 13.48
CA ALA A 25 -13.73 -12.44 14.32
C ALA A 25 -12.41 -13.10 13.90
N GLY A 26 -11.63 -13.60 14.85
CA GLY A 26 -10.27 -14.10 14.62
C GLY A 26 -10.18 -15.16 13.52
N TRP A 27 -11.17 -16.04 13.39
CA TRP A 27 -11.19 -17.04 12.32
C TRP A 27 -11.32 -16.43 10.93
N VAL A 28 -12.06 -15.31 10.78
CA VAL A 28 -12.13 -14.56 9.51
C VAL A 28 -10.77 -13.93 9.19
N GLN A 29 -10.14 -13.31 10.19
CA GLN A 29 -8.81 -12.73 10.03
C GLN A 29 -7.81 -13.80 9.62
N ASN A 30 -7.76 -14.93 10.32
CA ASN A 30 -6.87 -16.05 10.00
C ASN A 30 -7.08 -16.54 8.55
N PHE A 31 -8.33 -16.61 8.09
CA PHE A 31 -8.64 -17.03 6.72
C PHE A 31 -8.13 -16.02 5.69
N VAL A 32 -8.47 -14.73 5.84
CA VAL A 32 -8.10 -13.73 4.83
C VAL A 32 -6.60 -13.42 4.82
N TYR A 33 -5.93 -13.49 5.97
CA TYR A 33 -4.49 -13.24 6.08
C TYR A 33 -3.63 -14.22 5.28
N LEU A 34 -4.12 -15.40 4.99
CA LEU A 34 -3.39 -16.38 4.19
C LEU A 34 -3.15 -15.92 2.74
N PHE A 35 -4.03 -15.08 2.16
CA PHE A 35 -3.97 -14.82 0.72
C PHE A 35 -4.15 -13.36 0.29
N HIS A 36 -4.83 -12.49 1.08
CA HIS A 36 -5.26 -11.18 0.59
C HIS A 36 -4.11 -10.27 0.13
N VAL A 37 -2.95 -10.32 0.79
CA VAL A 37 -1.74 -9.58 0.35
C VAL A 37 -0.95 -10.36 -0.71
N PRO A 38 -0.64 -11.65 -0.54
CA PRO A 38 0.03 -12.46 -1.56
C PRO A 38 -0.58 -12.35 -2.96
N VAL A 39 -1.91 -12.28 -3.08
CA VAL A 39 -2.62 -12.16 -4.37
C VAL A 39 -2.12 -10.98 -5.21
N PHE A 40 -1.78 -9.84 -4.60
CA PHE A 40 -1.28 -8.68 -5.35
C PHE A 40 0.12 -8.94 -5.93
N PHE A 41 0.98 -9.66 -5.21
CA PHE A 41 2.29 -10.08 -5.72
C PHE A 41 2.15 -11.13 -6.82
N ILE A 42 1.25 -12.11 -6.65
CA ILE A 42 0.93 -13.10 -7.68
C ILE A 42 0.42 -12.40 -8.95
N CYS A 43 -0.51 -11.45 -8.82
CA CYS A 43 -0.96 -10.63 -9.95
C CYS A 43 0.19 -9.86 -10.60
N ALA A 44 1.10 -9.26 -9.81
CA ALA A 44 2.24 -8.52 -10.35
C ALA A 44 3.18 -9.40 -11.17
N GLY A 45 3.41 -10.64 -10.73
CA GLY A 45 4.17 -11.66 -11.47
C GLY A 45 3.43 -12.19 -12.70
N TYR A 46 2.13 -12.46 -12.58
CA TYR A 46 1.29 -12.89 -13.69
C TYR A 46 1.31 -11.89 -14.86
N PHE A 47 1.28 -10.59 -14.58
CA PHE A 47 1.36 -9.54 -15.58
C PHE A 47 2.79 -9.09 -15.94
N PHE A 48 3.81 -9.78 -15.44
CA PHE A 48 5.18 -9.51 -15.86
C PHE A 48 5.41 -10.06 -17.29
N HIS A 49 5.85 -9.20 -18.20
CA HIS A 49 6.18 -9.54 -19.56
C HIS A 49 7.69 -9.55 -19.78
N THR A 50 8.20 -10.56 -20.50
CA THR A 50 9.64 -10.70 -20.82
C THR A 50 10.19 -9.52 -21.62
N ARG A 51 9.34 -8.76 -22.34
CA ARG A 51 9.74 -7.51 -23.02
C ARG A 51 10.37 -6.47 -22.10
N TYR A 52 10.04 -6.51 -20.78
CA TYR A 52 10.67 -5.61 -19.80
C TYR A 52 12.15 -5.92 -19.56
N LEU A 53 12.64 -7.05 -20.01
CA LEU A 53 14.07 -7.38 -19.97
C LEU A 53 14.88 -6.61 -21.02
N GLU A 54 14.21 -6.10 -22.06
CA GLU A 54 14.79 -5.29 -23.13
C GLU A 54 14.60 -3.78 -22.86
N ASP A 55 13.56 -3.44 -22.11
CA ASP A 55 13.25 -2.03 -21.71
C ASP A 55 13.00 -1.94 -20.19
N GLU A 56 14.07 -2.12 -19.44
CA GLU A 56 14.05 -2.06 -17.98
C GLU A 56 13.70 -0.66 -17.46
N ARG A 57 14.18 0.37 -18.17
CA ARG A 57 13.92 1.75 -17.80
C ARG A 57 12.42 2.01 -17.73
N THR A 58 11.67 1.60 -18.75
CA THR A 58 10.21 1.74 -18.76
C THR A 58 9.57 0.96 -17.61
N PHE A 59 10.03 -0.25 -17.31
CA PHE A 59 9.52 -1.03 -16.18
C PHE A 59 9.76 -0.31 -14.85
N ILE A 60 11.01 0.11 -14.58
CA ILE A 60 11.39 0.78 -13.33
C ILE A 60 10.63 2.11 -13.17
N VAL A 61 10.55 2.93 -14.22
CA VAL A 61 9.82 4.20 -14.19
C VAL A 61 8.33 3.98 -13.90
N ARG A 62 7.71 2.95 -14.49
CA ARG A 62 6.31 2.60 -14.18
C ARG A 62 6.14 2.18 -12.72
N ARG A 63 7.08 1.44 -12.14
CA ARG A 63 7.05 1.04 -10.73
C ARG A 63 7.25 2.24 -9.80
N ILE A 64 8.18 3.12 -10.10
CA ILE A 64 8.39 4.37 -9.34
C ILE A 64 7.11 5.23 -9.39
N ARG A 65 6.55 5.47 -10.57
CA ARG A 65 5.32 6.27 -10.72
C ARG A 65 4.09 5.62 -10.06
N GLY A 66 3.99 4.30 -10.07
CA GLY A 66 2.84 3.57 -9.53
C GLY A 66 2.93 3.23 -8.04
N LEU A 67 4.13 3.21 -7.45
CA LEU A 67 4.35 2.77 -6.07
C LEU A 67 5.08 3.82 -5.23
N TYR A 68 6.27 4.28 -5.66
CA TYR A 68 7.07 5.20 -4.86
C TYR A 68 6.44 6.60 -4.77
N LEU A 69 6.01 7.18 -5.89
CA LEU A 69 5.42 8.52 -5.87
C LEU A 69 4.09 8.58 -5.10
N PRO A 70 3.13 7.65 -5.24
CA PRO A 70 1.95 7.62 -4.38
C PRO A 70 2.31 7.42 -2.90
N TYR A 71 3.24 6.50 -2.58
CA TYR A 71 3.73 6.32 -1.21
C TYR A 71 4.26 7.64 -0.65
N LEU A 72 5.15 8.30 -1.37
CA LEU A 72 5.79 9.55 -0.94
C LEU A 72 4.75 10.65 -0.69
N ARG A 73 3.85 10.87 -1.65
CA ARG A 73 2.79 11.89 -1.57
C ARG A 73 1.91 11.71 -0.32
N TRP A 74 1.41 10.50 -0.11
CA TRP A 74 0.47 10.24 0.98
C TRP A 74 1.17 10.13 2.33
N SER A 75 2.36 9.55 2.40
CA SER A 75 3.12 9.50 3.66
C SER A 75 3.51 10.90 4.15
N ILE A 76 3.95 11.80 3.24
CA ILE A 76 4.24 13.19 3.60
C ILE A 76 2.97 13.93 4.01
N PHE A 77 1.85 13.73 3.30
CA PHE A 77 0.58 14.30 3.67
C PHE A 77 0.18 13.90 5.11
N PHE A 78 0.21 12.61 5.42
CA PHE A 78 -0.12 12.13 6.76
C PHE A 78 0.88 12.60 7.82
N LEU A 79 2.16 12.70 7.49
CA LEU A 79 3.18 13.25 8.39
C LEU A 79 2.87 14.72 8.75
N ILE A 80 2.48 15.54 7.77
CA ILE A 80 2.15 16.96 7.99
C ILE A 80 0.90 17.11 8.87
N VAL A 81 -0.13 16.31 8.61
CA VAL A 81 -1.40 16.44 9.35
C VAL A 81 -1.38 15.73 10.71
N HIS A 82 -0.40 14.88 10.99
CA HIS A 82 -0.35 14.05 12.19
C HIS A 82 -0.63 14.83 13.48
N ASN A 83 0.17 15.86 13.74
CA ASN A 83 0.02 16.66 14.97
C ASN A 83 -1.33 17.44 15.03
N LEU A 84 -1.92 17.75 13.87
CA LEU A 84 -3.18 18.46 13.78
C LEU A 84 -4.39 17.58 14.15
N LEU A 85 -4.21 16.27 14.18
CA LEU A 85 -5.29 15.32 14.42
C LEU A 85 -5.52 15.01 15.91
N PHE A 86 -4.57 15.35 16.80
CA PHE A 86 -4.73 15.16 18.24
C PHE A 86 -5.80 16.11 18.84
N PRO A 87 -5.79 17.42 18.58
CA PRO A 87 -6.84 18.32 19.07
C PRO A 87 -8.24 17.95 18.56
N LEU A 88 -8.31 17.21 17.44
CA LEU A 88 -9.57 16.73 16.87
C LEU A 88 -10.02 15.38 17.45
N GLY A 89 -9.24 14.75 18.33
CA GLY A 89 -9.50 13.42 18.88
C GLY A 89 -9.38 12.27 17.87
N ILE A 90 -8.89 12.53 16.65
CA ILE A 90 -8.71 11.51 15.61
C ILE A 90 -7.50 10.62 15.93
N LEU A 91 -6.47 11.18 16.56
CA LEU A 91 -5.38 10.49 17.22
C LEU A 91 -5.46 10.76 18.72
N SER A 92 -5.03 9.81 19.54
CA SER A 92 -5.09 9.92 21.00
C SER A 92 -3.85 9.28 21.63
N GLU A 93 -3.39 9.88 22.73
CA GLU A 93 -2.33 9.33 23.58
C GLU A 93 -2.86 8.30 24.58
N THR A 94 -4.19 8.17 24.71
CA THR A 94 -4.87 7.25 25.61
C THR A 94 -5.35 5.99 24.91
N TYR A 95 -6.01 6.16 23.75
CA TYR A 95 -6.57 5.06 22.96
C TYR A 95 -5.60 4.69 21.85
N GLY A 96 -5.00 3.52 21.98
CA GLY A 96 -3.91 3.08 21.11
C GLY A 96 -4.27 1.98 20.15
N ASN A 97 -3.23 1.27 19.71
CA ASN A 97 -3.33 0.19 18.75
C ASN A 97 -3.81 -1.11 19.43
N ALA A 98 -4.65 -1.88 18.74
CA ALA A 98 -5.08 -3.21 19.16
C ALA A 98 -3.91 -4.18 19.48
N GLY A 99 -2.76 -3.99 18.84
CA GLY A 99 -1.51 -4.72 19.11
C GLY A 99 -0.65 -4.14 20.24
N GLY A 100 -1.14 -3.10 20.93
CA GLY A 100 -0.42 -2.37 21.98
C GLY A 100 0.26 -1.08 21.46
N GLY A 101 0.50 -0.15 22.41
CA GLY A 101 1.11 1.14 22.12
C GLY A 101 0.13 2.22 21.71
N VAL A 102 0.54 3.47 21.99
CA VAL A 102 -0.18 4.69 21.63
C VAL A 102 0.69 5.54 20.69
N THR A 103 0.12 6.61 20.14
CA THR A 103 0.88 7.58 19.36
C THR A 103 0.94 8.91 20.09
N HIS A 104 1.96 9.69 19.81
CA HIS A 104 2.19 11.02 20.43
C HIS A 104 2.42 12.05 19.33
N PRO A 105 2.14 13.35 19.59
CA PRO A 105 2.53 14.41 18.68
C PRO A 105 4.03 14.39 18.40
N TYR A 106 4.41 14.52 17.14
CA TYR A 106 5.83 14.49 16.75
C TYR A 106 6.51 15.81 17.10
N SER A 107 7.68 15.73 17.76
CA SER A 107 8.62 16.82 17.86
C SER A 107 9.23 17.12 16.47
N PHE A 108 9.89 18.28 16.32
CA PHE A 108 10.58 18.64 15.07
C PHE A 108 11.65 17.60 14.68
N THR A 109 12.36 17.05 15.66
CA THR A 109 13.37 16.00 15.42
C THR A 109 12.72 14.71 14.90
N GLN A 110 11.64 14.25 15.53
CA GLN A 110 10.88 13.08 15.09
C GLN A 110 10.28 13.29 13.71
N PHE A 111 9.68 14.47 13.46
CA PHE A 111 9.16 14.82 12.13
C PHE A 111 10.25 14.72 11.05
N SER A 112 11.44 15.29 11.31
CA SER A 112 12.56 15.24 10.37
C SER A 112 13.09 13.82 10.13
N GLN A 113 13.14 12.99 11.17
CA GLN A 113 13.52 11.57 11.08
C GLN A 113 12.50 10.76 10.26
N HIS A 114 11.20 10.99 10.51
CA HIS A 114 10.13 10.38 9.72
C HIS A 114 10.21 10.79 8.25
N LEU A 115 10.39 12.08 7.98
CA LEU A 115 10.52 12.59 6.62
C LEU A 115 11.71 11.96 5.87
N ALA A 116 12.88 11.92 6.50
CA ALA A 116 14.06 11.26 5.94
C ALA A 116 13.80 9.77 5.67
N SER A 117 13.20 9.06 6.62
CA SER A 117 12.86 7.64 6.49
C SER A 117 11.83 7.39 5.37
N ILE A 118 10.84 8.29 5.21
CA ILE A 118 9.86 8.22 4.12
C ILE A 118 10.57 8.36 2.77
N VAL A 119 11.43 9.37 2.62
CA VAL A 119 12.08 9.69 1.34
C VAL A 119 13.12 8.62 0.96
N PHE A 120 14.01 8.27 1.88
CA PHE A 120 15.19 7.45 1.53
C PHE A 120 14.98 5.95 1.72
N ASN A 121 14.05 5.53 2.58
CA ASN A 121 13.88 4.13 2.94
C ASN A 121 12.45 3.60 2.72
N MET A 122 11.51 4.41 2.28
CA MET A 122 10.08 4.05 2.20
C MET A 122 9.58 3.42 3.53
N SER A 123 10.00 3.98 4.66
CA SER A 123 9.58 3.64 6.02
C SER A 123 9.24 4.93 6.78
N GLY A 124 8.94 4.85 8.08
CA GLY A 124 8.61 6.06 8.85
C GLY A 124 7.22 6.67 8.53
N HIS A 125 6.42 6.04 7.69
CA HIS A 125 5.02 6.41 7.49
C HIS A 125 4.23 6.21 8.78
N ASP A 126 3.19 7.01 8.97
CA ASP A 126 2.34 6.95 10.14
C ASP A 126 1.67 5.58 10.29
N GLN A 127 1.87 4.91 11.42
CA GLN A 127 1.34 3.57 11.64
C GLN A 127 -0.17 3.58 11.91
N PHE A 128 -0.69 4.68 12.49
CA PHE A 128 -2.10 4.81 12.87
C PHE A 128 -3.00 5.26 11.73
N LEU A 129 -2.46 5.97 10.74
CA LEU A 129 -3.21 6.49 9.60
C LEU A 129 -2.99 5.69 8.32
N CYS A 130 -1.79 5.15 8.17
CA CYS A 130 -1.39 4.44 6.94
C CYS A 130 -0.49 3.22 7.21
N GLY A 131 -0.76 2.47 8.28
CA GLY A 131 0.04 1.31 8.70
C GLY A 131 0.21 0.21 7.64
N ALA A 132 -0.67 0.16 6.65
CA ALA A 132 -0.56 -0.77 5.53
C ALA A 132 0.52 -0.38 4.49
N PHE A 133 1.10 0.83 4.54
CA PHE A 133 2.02 1.37 3.50
C PHE A 133 3.34 0.61 3.33
N TRP A 134 3.69 -0.27 4.27
CA TRP A 134 4.80 -1.21 4.08
C TRP A 134 4.72 -2.00 2.76
N PHE A 135 3.51 -2.24 2.26
CA PHE A 135 3.26 -2.96 1.02
C PHE A 135 3.83 -2.25 -0.21
N PHE A 136 3.81 -0.91 -0.25
CA PHE A 136 4.40 -0.14 -1.37
C PHE A 136 5.88 -0.47 -1.58
N ARG A 137 6.65 -0.46 -0.47
CA ARG A 137 8.07 -0.79 -0.51
C ARG A 137 8.28 -2.25 -0.87
N ALA A 138 7.55 -3.14 -0.20
CA ALA A 138 7.69 -4.57 -0.44
C ALA A 138 7.42 -4.92 -1.92
N LEU A 139 6.35 -4.35 -2.53
CA LEU A 139 6.04 -4.60 -3.93
C LEU A 139 7.03 -3.93 -4.89
N LEU A 140 7.54 -2.73 -4.56
CA LEU A 140 8.56 -2.06 -5.38
C LEU A 140 9.86 -2.86 -5.39
N LEU A 141 10.40 -3.19 -4.22
CA LEU A 141 11.65 -3.93 -4.10
C LEU A 141 11.52 -5.35 -4.65
N ALA A 142 10.41 -6.03 -4.39
CA ALA A 142 10.12 -7.34 -4.99
C ALA A 142 10.08 -7.26 -6.52
N SER A 143 9.47 -6.21 -7.10
CA SER A 143 9.39 -6.04 -8.56
C SER A 143 10.76 -5.79 -9.19
N VAL A 144 11.59 -4.94 -8.58
CA VAL A 144 12.93 -4.64 -9.08
C VAL A 144 13.84 -5.86 -8.90
N GLY A 145 13.81 -6.49 -7.73
CA GLY A 145 14.57 -7.70 -7.46
C GLY A 145 14.18 -8.86 -8.40
N PHE A 146 12.88 -9.01 -8.69
CA PHE A 146 12.36 -9.97 -9.65
C PHE A 146 12.95 -9.74 -11.06
N LEU A 147 12.95 -8.49 -11.55
CA LEU A 147 13.53 -8.14 -12.84
C LEU A 147 15.03 -8.48 -12.91
N ILE A 148 15.78 -8.08 -11.87
CA ILE A 148 17.24 -8.32 -11.80
C ILE A 148 17.52 -9.82 -11.79
N LEU A 149 16.85 -10.58 -10.91
CA LEU A 149 17.07 -12.01 -10.79
C LEU A 149 16.66 -12.75 -12.07
N PHE A 150 15.57 -12.36 -12.72
CA PHE A 150 15.17 -12.92 -14.02
C PHE A 150 16.26 -12.73 -15.07
N LYS A 151 16.86 -11.54 -15.16
CA LYS A 151 17.97 -11.27 -16.10
C LYS A 151 19.21 -12.10 -15.80
N LEU A 152 19.56 -12.24 -14.51
CA LEU A 152 20.73 -13.02 -14.10
C LEU A 152 20.53 -14.50 -14.47
N LEU A 153 19.39 -15.10 -14.15
CA LEU A 153 19.10 -16.49 -14.48
C LEU A 153 19.01 -16.73 -15.98
N LYS A 154 18.44 -15.80 -16.76
CA LYS A 154 18.38 -15.91 -18.21
C LYS A 154 19.78 -15.97 -18.89
N LYS A 155 20.81 -15.45 -18.23
CA LYS A 155 22.21 -15.51 -18.74
C LYS A 155 22.87 -16.87 -18.55
N LEU A 156 22.30 -17.75 -17.72
CA LEU A 156 22.88 -19.08 -17.48
C LEU A 156 22.72 -19.97 -18.72
N PRO A 157 23.79 -20.63 -19.20
CA PRO A 157 23.75 -21.45 -20.41
C PRO A 157 22.73 -22.60 -20.37
N GLN A 158 22.44 -23.07 -19.14
CA GLN A 158 21.50 -24.17 -18.88
C GLN A 158 20.04 -23.75 -19.00
N VAL A 159 19.75 -22.43 -18.92
CA VAL A 159 18.39 -21.88 -18.87
C VAL A 159 17.99 -21.38 -20.25
N LYS A 160 17.18 -22.17 -20.96
CA LYS A 160 16.80 -21.91 -22.37
C LYS A 160 15.40 -21.27 -22.48
N THR A 161 14.50 -21.53 -21.55
CA THR A 161 13.10 -21.12 -21.66
C THR A 161 12.68 -20.20 -20.51
N PRO A 162 11.68 -19.30 -20.71
CA PRO A 162 11.12 -18.49 -19.63
C PRO A 162 10.54 -19.33 -18.48
N LEU A 163 10.02 -20.53 -18.79
CA LEU A 163 9.50 -21.47 -17.79
C LEU A 163 10.61 -21.95 -16.85
N GLN A 164 11.78 -22.30 -17.40
CA GLN A 164 12.95 -22.69 -16.59
C GLN A 164 13.43 -21.54 -15.71
N VAL A 165 13.42 -20.29 -16.21
CA VAL A 165 13.72 -19.11 -15.39
C VAL A 165 12.72 -19.00 -14.25
N GLY A 166 11.41 -19.14 -14.52
CA GLY A 166 10.37 -19.06 -13.50
C GLY A 166 10.55 -20.06 -12.36
N TRP A 167 10.82 -21.33 -12.70
CA TRP A 167 11.11 -22.37 -11.71
C TRP A 167 12.42 -22.11 -10.97
N GLY A 168 13.48 -21.74 -11.70
CA GLY A 168 14.76 -21.38 -11.09
C GLY A 168 14.62 -20.24 -10.08
N MET A 169 13.82 -19.22 -10.40
CA MET A 169 13.50 -18.12 -9.48
C MET A 169 12.74 -18.60 -8.24
N ALA A 170 11.67 -19.38 -8.43
CA ALA A 170 10.86 -19.87 -7.33
C ALA A 170 11.70 -20.69 -6.34
N ILE A 171 12.52 -21.63 -6.86
CA ILE A 171 13.40 -22.48 -6.05
C ILE A 171 14.47 -21.65 -5.35
N LEU A 172 15.19 -20.79 -6.08
CA LEU A 172 16.26 -19.99 -5.51
C LEU A 172 15.76 -19.05 -4.41
N ILE A 173 14.64 -18.34 -4.65
CA ILE A 173 14.07 -17.43 -3.66
C ILE A 173 13.56 -18.21 -2.45
N PHE A 174 12.97 -19.39 -2.65
CA PHE A 174 12.52 -20.24 -1.55
C PHE A 174 13.70 -20.71 -0.69
N VAL A 175 14.81 -21.13 -1.29
CA VAL A 175 16.04 -21.50 -0.59
C VAL A 175 16.64 -20.30 0.17
N LEU A 176 16.64 -19.11 -0.44
CA LEU A 176 17.09 -17.88 0.24
C LEU A 176 16.19 -17.52 1.42
N LEU A 177 14.88 -17.70 1.31
CA LEU A 177 13.94 -17.52 2.41
C LEU A 177 14.18 -18.54 3.52
N LEU A 178 14.39 -19.81 3.16
CA LEU A 178 14.69 -20.88 4.10
C LEU A 178 15.97 -20.57 4.89
N TRP A 179 17.02 -20.16 4.19
CA TRP A 179 18.28 -19.72 4.82
C TRP A 179 18.06 -18.51 5.72
N LYS A 180 17.37 -17.48 5.23
CA LYS A 180 17.10 -16.24 5.98
C LYS A 180 16.32 -16.50 7.28
N VAL A 181 15.26 -17.28 7.21
CA VAL A 181 14.41 -17.57 8.37
C VAL A 181 15.13 -18.51 9.33
N GLY A 182 15.83 -19.53 8.82
CA GLY A 182 16.57 -20.50 9.62
C GLY A 182 17.80 -19.91 10.32
N SER A 183 18.53 -18.99 9.67
CA SER A 183 19.70 -18.31 10.23
C SER A 183 19.39 -17.10 11.09
N GLY A 184 18.15 -16.58 11.03
CA GLY A 184 17.76 -15.34 11.71
C GLY A 184 18.40 -14.06 11.14
N VAL A 185 19.08 -14.14 9.98
CA VAL A 185 19.71 -12.96 9.34
C VAL A 185 18.69 -11.92 8.97
N ASN A 186 18.94 -10.68 9.36
CA ASN A 186 18.11 -9.52 9.05
C ASN A 186 18.91 -8.47 8.28
N PHE A 187 18.39 -8.03 7.15
CA PHE A 187 18.95 -6.91 6.40
C PHE A 187 18.65 -5.62 7.16
N THR A 188 19.71 -4.96 7.63
CA THR A 188 19.60 -3.70 8.38
C THR A 188 18.88 -2.63 7.55
N GLY A 189 18.05 -1.83 8.22
CA GLY A 189 17.31 -0.74 7.56
C GLY A 189 16.05 -1.19 6.80
N ILE A 190 15.78 -2.49 6.65
CA ILE A 190 14.58 -3.02 6.04
C ILE A 190 13.68 -3.65 7.11
N ALA A 191 12.42 -3.22 7.20
CA ALA A 191 11.48 -3.78 8.17
C ALA A 191 11.35 -5.30 8.01
N GLN A 192 11.32 -6.04 9.11
CA GLN A 192 11.37 -7.51 9.13
C GLN A 192 12.57 -8.09 8.36
N GLY A 193 13.66 -7.29 8.25
CA GLY A 193 14.91 -7.71 7.64
C GLY A 193 14.78 -8.20 6.19
N GLY A 194 13.82 -7.69 5.42
CA GLY A 194 13.63 -8.04 4.01
C GLY A 194 12.79 -9.30 3.74
N TYR A 195 12.17 -9.89 4.77
CA TYR A 195 11.31 -11.07 4.59
C TYR A 195 10.14 -10.81 3.62
N ARG A 196 9.45 -9.68 3.78
CA ARG A 196 8.28 -9.32 2.96
C ARG A 196 8.64 -9.15 1.49
N GLU A 197 9.79 -8.58 1.24
CA GLU A 197 10.32 -8.34 -0.11
C GLU A 197 10.67 -9.65 -0.81
N LEU A 198 11.40 -10.55 -0.12
CA LEU A 198 11.75 -11.88 -0.66
C LEU A 198 10.51 -12.76 -0.86
N MET A 199 9.59 -12.77 0.11
CA MET A 199 8.33 -13.51 -0.01
C MET A 199 7.48 -12.94 -1.15
N GLY A 200 7.47 -11.61 -1.34
CA GLY A 200 6.84 -10.96 -2.47
C GLY A 200 7.45 -11.39 -3.81
N MET A 201 8.77 -11.48 -3.91
CA MET A 201 9.44 -12.02 -5.10
C MET A 201 9.05 -13.48 -5.37
N PHE A 202 8.96 -14.31 -4.33
CA PHE A 202 8.50 -15.69 -4.44
C PHE A 202 7.09 -15.77 -5.02
N PHE A 203 6.14 -14.98 -4.49
CA PHE A 203 4.78 -14.94 -5.01
C PHE A 203 4.70 -14.35 -6.44
N MET A 204 5.59 -13.42 -6.80
CA MET A 204 5.72 -12.99 -8.19
C MET A 204 6.21 -14.13 -9.09
N ALA A 205 7.14 -14.97 -8.63
CA ALA A 205 7.58 -16.16 -9.39
C ALA A 205 6.43 -17.16 -9.56
N CYS A 206 5.63 -17.40 -8.51
CA CYS A 206 4.41 -18.20 -8.62
C CYS A 206 3.43 -17.62 -9.65
N GLY A 207 3.19 -16.31 -9.63
CA GLY A 207 2.31 -15.63 -10.59
C GLY A 207 2.81 -15.74 -12.03
N PHE A 208 4.12 -15.56 -12.24
CA PHE A 208 4.74 -15.74 -13.54
C PHE A 208 4.61 -17.18 -14.06
N LEU A 209 4.82 -18.18 -13.19
CA LEU A 209 4.63 -19.60 -13.53
C LEU A 209 3.17 -19.90 -13.84
N ILE A 210 2.22 -19.45 -13.03
CA ILE A 210 0.78 -19.66 -13.27
C ILE A 210 0.38 -19.14 -14.66
N ARG A 211 0.96 -18.03 -15.10
CA ARG A 211 0.69 -17.49 -16.44
C ARG A 211 1.12 -18.42 -17.58
N GLN A 212 2.11 -19.29 -17.36
CA GLN A 212 2.59 -20.23 -18.40
C GLN A 212 1.63 -21.40 -18.60
N TYR A 213 0.64 -21.54 -17.74
CA TYR A 213 -0.35 -22.60 -17.77
C TYR A 213 -1.76 -22.01 -17.88
N ASP A 214 -2.67 -22.77 -18.49
CA ASP A 214 -4.08 -22.42 -18.48
C ASP A 214 -4.69 -22.60 -17.09
N PHE A 215 -5.68 -21.75 -16.77
CA PHE A 215 -6.43 -21.94 -15.53
C PHE A 215 -7.22 -23.25 -15.57
N PRO A 216 -7.30 -23.99 -14.43
CA PRO A 216 -8.12 -25.19 -14.34
C PRO A 216 -9.55 -24.90 -14.78
N LYS A 217 -10.09 -25.79 -15.64
CA LYS A 217 -11.49 -25.71 -16.10
C LYS A 217 -12.44 -26.40 -15.13
N GLN A 218 -11.93 -27.32 -14.32
CA GLN A 218 -12.67 -28.16 -13.40
C GLN A 218 -13.01 -27.37 -12.14
N TRP A 219 -14.27 -27.21 -11.82
CA TRP A 219 -14.75 -26.47 -10.66
C TRP A 219 -14.26 -27.05 -9.32
N TRP A 220 -14.07 -28.38 -9.24
CA TRP A 220 -13.62 -29.05 -8.02
C TRP A 220 -12.20 -28.64 -7.59
N VAL A 221 -11.36 -28.17 -8.52
CA VAL A 221 -10.04 -27.62 -8.18
C VAL A 221 -10.17 -26.38 -7.30
N TYR A 222 -11.09 -25.48 -7.63
CA TYR A 222 -11.36 -24.27 -6.84
C TYR A 222 -11.95 -24.58 -5.48
N VAL A 223 -12.82 -25.61 -5.41
CA VAL A 223 -13.37 -26.12 -4.13
C VAL A 223 -12.26 -26.77 -3.29
N GLY A 224 -11.37 -27.54 -3.91
CA GLY A 224 -10.21 -28.09 -3.21
C GLY A 224 -9.27 -26.99 -2.67
N CYS A 225 -9.02 -25.95 -3.45
CA CYS A 225 -8.28 -24.77 -2.97
C CYS A 225 -8.97 -24.08 -1.78
N LEU A 226 -10.31 -23.97 -1.82
CA LEU A 226 -11.07 -23.41 -0.69
C LEU A 226 -10.95 -24.29 0.55
N ALA A 227 -11.03 -25.60 0.39
CA ALA A 227 -10.85 -26.54 1.51
C ALA A 227 -9.45 -26.41 2.14
N VAL A 228 -8.39 -26.31 1.32
CA VAL A 228 -7.02 -26.05 1.80
C VAL A 228 -6.96 -24.74 2.60
N LEU A 229 -7.59 -23.67 2.11
CA LEU A 229 -7.63 -22.39 2.83
C LEU A 229 -8.29 -22.54 4.20
N VAL A 230 -9.46 -23.20 4.27
CA VAL A 230 -10.18 -23.43 5.53
C VAL A 230 -9.33 -24.25 6.49
N ILE A 231 -8.75 -25.35 6.05
CA ILE A 231 -7.87 -26.18 6.87
C ILE A 231 -6.67 -25.37 7.39
N CYS A 232 -5.96 -24.65 6.50
CA CYS A 232 -4.81 -23.85 6.90
C CYS A 232 -5.20 -22.69 7.84
N SER A 233 -6.38 -22.09 7.68
CA SER A 233 -6.84 -21.01 8.57
C SER A 233 -7.08 -21.46 10.00
N VAL A 234 -7.40 -22.74 10.19
CA VAL A 234 -7.63 -23.36 11.52
C VAL A 234 -6.34 -23.88 12.12
N PHE A 235 -5.55 -24.65 11.36
CA PHE A 235 -4.40 -25.39 11.91
C PHE A 235 -3.06 -24.67 11.79
N THR A 236 -2.91 -23.79 10.79
CA THR A 236 -1.65 -23.08 10.50
C THR A 236 -1.89 -21.61 10.15
N PRO A 237 -2.60 -20.84 11.01
CA PRO A 237 -2.84 -19.44 10.72
C PRO A 237 -1.50 -18.69 10.62
N THR A 238 -1.31 -17.97 9.54
CA THR A 238 -0.09 -17.21 9.27
C THR A 238 -0.38 -16.02 8.34
N SER A 239 0.57 -15.12 8.21
CA SER A 239 0.45 -13.94 7.35
C SER A 239 1.80 -13.46 6.85
N MET A 240 1.84 -12.96 5.63
CA MET A 240 3.00 -12.25 5.09
C MET A 240 3.34 -10.97 5.89
N ALA A 241 2.37 -10.39 6.61
CA ALA A 241 2.56 -9.20 7.43
C ALA A 241 3.20 -9.48 8.80
N TRP A 242 3.14 -10.70 9.30
CA TRP A 242 3.67 -11.07 10.61
C TRP A 242 5.19 -11.24 10.58
N ARG A 243 5.79 -11.30 11.76
CA ARG A 243 7.21 -11.66 11.85
C ARG A 243 7.41 -13.09 11.35
N PRO A 244 8.43 -13.33 10.51
CA PRO A 244 8.67 -14.65 9.98
C PRO A 244 9.12 -15.59 11.12
N ASP A 245 8.37 -16.65 11.32
CA ASP A 245 8.80 -17.86 11.98
C ASP A 245 8.90 -19.00 10.97
N PHE A 246 9.63 -20.04 11.30
CA PHE A 246 9.87 -21.14 10.37
C PHE A 246 8.57 -21.84 9.96
N LYS A 247 7.67 -22.06 10.91
CA LYS A 247 6.37 -22.68 10.64
C LYS A 247 5.53 -21.82 9.70
N GLY A 248 5.36 -20.54 10.00
CA GLY A 248 4.55 -19.62 9.20
C GLY A 248 5.11 -19.43 7.79
N PHE A 249 6.44 -19.40 7.66
CA PHE A 249 7.09 -19.33 6.35
C PHE A 249 6.79 -20.56 5.47
N ILE A 250 6.91 -21.78 6.01
CA ILE A 250 6.69 -23.03 5.26
C ILE A 250 5.21 -23.19 4.90
N THR A 251 4.30 -22.81 5.79
CA THR A 251 2.86 -23.04 5.62
C THR A 251 2.14 -21.97 4.77
N LEU A 252 2.71 -20.78 4.56
CA LEU A 252 2.07 -19.69 3.83
C LEU A 252 1.97 -19.90 2.31
N PRO A 253 2.97 -20.44 1.58
CA PRO A 253 2.95 -20.52 0.12
C PRO A 253 1.75 -21.24 -0.46
N LEU A 254 1.40 -22.40 0.08
CA LEU A 254 0.30 -23.22 -0.43
C LEU A 254 -1.07 -22.52 -0.32
N PRO A 255 -1.54 -22.09 0.87
CA PRO A 255 -2.83 -21.43 0.97
C PRO A 255 -2.86 -20.07 0.25
N ALA A 256 -1.74 -19.35 0.13
CA ALA A 256 -1.69 -18.11 -0.62
C ALA A 256 -1.97 -18.32 -2.12
N VAL A 257 -1.39 -19.35 -2.73
CA VAL A 257 -1.67 -19.74 -4.12
C VAL A 257 -3.09 -20.28 -4.26
N CYS A 258 -3.56 -21.11 -3.32
CA CYS A 258 -4.94 -21.56 -3.30
C CYS A 258 -5.93 -20.39 -3.23
N GLY A 259 -5.67 -19.39 -2.39
CA GLY A 259 -6.49 -18.18 -2.29
C GLY A 259 -6.55 -17.39 -3.58
N PHE A 260 -5.43 -17.28 -4.31
CA PHE A 260 -5.45 -16.69 -5.64
C PHE A 260 -6.36 -17.46 -6.60
N PHE A 261 -6.31 -18.80 -6.64
CA PHE A 261 -7.20 -19.60 -7.47
C PHE A 261 -8.67 -19.44 -7.05
N VAL A 262 -8.99 -19.45 -5.75
CA VAL A 262 -10.36 -19.21 -5.25
C VAL A 262 -10.88 -17.86 -5.75
N LEU A 263 -10.07 -16.79 -5.65
CA LEU A 263 -10.49 -15.47 -6.14
C LEU A 263 -10.63 -15.43 -7.67
N VAL A 264 -9.77 -16.12 -8.41
CA VAL A 264 -9.87 -16.25 -9.88
C VAL A 264 -11.14 -17.02 -10.27
N GLY A 265 -11.48 -18.07 -9.55
CA GLY A 265 -12.73 -18.83 -9.74
C GLY A 265 -13.97 -17.97 -9.48
N ALA A 266 -14.02 -17.31 -8.32
CA ALA A 266 -15.09 -16.40 -7.95
C ALA A 266 -15.23 -15.24 -8.95
N ALA A 267 -14.12 -14.64 -9.37
CA ALA A 267 -14.11 -13.58 -10.38
C ALA A 267 -14.62 -14.06 -11.73
N GLY A 268 -14.32 -15.30 -12.12
CA GLY A 268 -14.83 -15.88 -13.36
C GLY A 268 -16.36 -16.07 -13.34
N LEU A 269 -16.93 -16.44 -12.19
CA LEU A 269 -18.38 -16.54 -12.03
C LEU A 269 -19.04 -15.15 -12.07
N LEU A 270 -18.51 -14.19 -11.32
CA LEU A 270 -19.01 -12.81 -11.26
C LEU A 270 -18.90 -12.09 -12.62
N ASP A 271 -17.84 -12.37 -13.37
CA ASP A 271 -17.64 -11.81 -14.71
C ASP A 271 -18.70 -12.36 -15.70
N LYS A 272 -19.07 -13.65 -15.58
CA LYS A 272 -20.13 -14.27 -16.38
C LYS A 272 -21.52 -13.77 -16.01
N TRP A 273 -21.81 -13.55 -14.71
CA TRP A 273 -23.11 -13.02 -14.28
C TRP A 273 -23.38 -11.61 -14.80
N GLY A 274 -22.33 -10.81 -15.00
CA GLY A 274 -22.47 -9.46 -15.55
C GLY A 274 -23.16 -8.48 -14.59
N GLY A 275 -23.88 -7.52 -15.17
CA GLY A 275 -24.71 -6.60 -14.41
C GLY A 275 -23.96 -5.56 -13.55
N TRP A 276 -24.68 -4.93 -12.63
CA TRP A 276 -24.15 -3.86 -11.78
C TRP A 276 -23.05 -4.34 -10.82
N ALA A 277 -23.18 -5.55 -10.28
CA ALA A 277 -22.22 -6.12 -9.34
C ALA A 277 -20.82 -6.29 -9.97
N LYS A 278 -20.77 -6.83 -11.20
CA LYS A 278 -19.54 -6.88 -12.00
C LYS A 278 -18.95 -5.49 -12.19
N ASN A 279 -19.76 -4.53 -12.63
CA ASN A 279 -19.29 -3.17 -12.92
C ASN A 279 -18.78 -2.47 -11.65
N ALA A 280 -19.43 -2.66 -10.50
CA ALA A 280 -19.00 -2.16 -9.21
C ALA A 280 -17.66 -2.76 -8.80
N LEU A 281 -17.50 -4.09 -8.91
CA LEU A 281 -16.24 -4.77 -8.59
C LEU A 281 -15.11 -4.37 -9.54
N VAL A 282 -15.37 -4.23 -10.83
CA VAL A 282 -14.38 -3.73 -11.79
C VAL A 282 -13.98 -2.30 -11.42
N TYR A 283 -14.92 -1.44 -11.04
CA TYR A 283 -14.64 -0.08 -10.59
C TYR A 283 -13.73 -0.04 -9.35
N VAL A 284 -14.02 -0.88 -8.35
CA VAL A 284 -13.19 -1.05 -7.14
C VAL A 284 -11.80 -1.57 -7.52
N GLY A 285 -11.74 -2.64 -8.31
CA GLY A 285 -10.49 -3.30 -8.68
C GLY A 285 -9.53 -2.45 -9.50
N ASP A 286 -10.08 -1.50 -10.27
CA ASP A 286 -9.30 -0.53 -11.03
C ASP A 286 -8.76 0.61 -10.16
N ARG A 287 -9.28 0.76 -8.94
CA ARG A 287 -8.97 1.83 -8.00
C ARG A 287 -8.52 1.32 -6.62
N THR A 288 -8.06 0.07 -6.56
CA THR A 288 -7.59 -0.57 -5.31
C THR A 288 -6.59 0.28 -4.54
N LEU A 289 -5.77 1.07 -5.24
CA LEU A 289 -4.76 1.91 -4.64
C LEU A 289 -5.35 2.98 -3.69
N TYR A 290 -6.50 3.55 -4.03
CA TYR A 290 -7.18 4.54 -3.18
C TYR A 290 -7.80 3.88 -1.95
N VAL A 291 -8.45 2.73 -2.13
CA VAL A 291 -8.99 1.95 -1.01
C VAL A 291 -7.85 1.55 -0.08
N PHE A 292 -6.76 1.01 -0.65
CA PHE A 292 -5.57 0.63 0.10
C PHE A 292 -4.99 1.79 0.93
N ALA A 293 -4.87 2.98 0.33
CA ALA A 293 -4.24 4.12 0.97
C ALA A 293 -5.10 4.76 2.08
N PHE A 294 -6.42 4.75 1.95
CA PHE A 294 -7.28 5.58 2.78
C PHE A 294 -8.32 4.81 3.61
N HIS A 295 -8.36 3.46 3.56
CA HIS A 295 -9.35 2.69 4.34
C HIS A 295 -9.22 2.90 5.86
N LEU A 296 -7.99 3.02 6.40
CA LEU A 296 -7.77 3.27 7.83
C LEU A 296 -8.27 4.65 8.26
N VAL A 297 -8.14 5.65 7.38
CA VAL A 297 -8.72 6.98 7.61
C VAL A 297 -10.25 6.94 7.49
N ALA A 298 -10.76 6.21 6.50
CA ALA A 298 -12.21 6.00 6.35
C ALA A 298 -12.82 5.28 7.57
N PHE A 299 -12.04 4.45 8.26
CA PHE A 299 -12.45 3.81 9.51
C PHE A 299 -12.70 4.81 10.65
N LYS A 300 -12.07 5.98 10.64
CA LYS A 300 -12.40 7.03 11.61
C LYS A 300 -13.86 7.50 11.45
N VAL A 301 -14.36 7.59 10.21
CA VAL A 301 -15.79 7.92 9.97
C VAL A 301 -16.70 6.78 10.48
N ALA A 302 -16.34 5.53 10.25
CA ALA A 302 -17.07 4.39 10.82
C ALA A 302 -17.00 4.39 12.36
N GLY A 303 -15.87 4.79 12.93
CA GLY A 303 -15.68 4.99 14.36
C GLY A 303 -16.58 6.07 14.93
N MET A 304 -16.80 7.19 14.23
CA MET A 304 -17.75 8.23 14.65
C MET A 304 -19.18 7.68 14.76
N VAL A 305 -19.59 6.84 13.77
CA VAL A 305 -20.89 6.17 13.83
C VAL A 305 -21.00 5.25 15.06
N LYS A 306 -19.93 4.50 15.35
CA LYS A 306 -19.88 3.59 16.52
C LYS A 306 -19.91 4.36 17.84
N ILE A 307 -19.16 5.47 17.94
CA ILE A 307 -19.15 6.36 19.11
C ILE A 307 -20.55 6.90 19.38
N ALA A 308 -21.21 7.43 18.34
CA ALA A 308 -22.57 7.95 18.46
C ALA A 308 -23.58 6.86 18.85
N TRP A 309 -23.42 5.64 18.33
CA TRP A 309 -24.31 4.52 18.62
C TRP A 309 -24.23 4.04 20.07
N TYR A 310 -23.02 3.98 20.64
CA TYR A 310 -22.80 3.47 22.00
C TYR A 310 -22.61 4.55 23.05
N GLY A 311 -22.65 5.84 22.69
CA GLY A 311 -22.39 6.95 23.61
C GLY A 311 -20.97 6.96 24.18
N LEU A 312 -19.96 6.58 23.38
CA LEU A 312 -18.58 6.46 23.83
C LEU A 312 -17.90 7.84 23.93
N PRO A 313 -16.85 7.99 24.75
CA PRO A 313 -16.02 9.19 24.75
C PRO A 313 -15.43 9.44 23.34
N TRP A 314 -15.41 10.73 22.93
CA TRP A 314 -14.90 11.10 21.59
C TRP A 314 -13.46 10.65 21.35
N ASP A 315 -12.58 10.72 22.36
CA ASP A 315 -11.18 10.32 22.28
C ASP A 315 -10.99 8.84 21.92
N SER A 316 -12.02 7.99 22.11
CA SER A 316 -11.99 6.59 21.68
C SER A 316 -11.83 6.43 20.16
N LEU A 317 -12.06 7.53 19.40
CA LEU A 317 -11.78 7.60 17.97
C LEU A 317 -10.29 7.42 17.67
N GLY A 318 -9.40 7.73 18.62
CA GLY A 318 -7.96 7.47 18.52
C GLY A 318 -7.60 6.00 18.40
N GLY A 319 -8.49 5.08 18.77
CA GLY A 319 -8.28 3.64 18.62
C GLY A 319 -7.90 3.21 17.19
N HIS A 320 -6.97 2.24 17.08
CA HIS A 320 -6.43 1.79 15.81
C HIS A 320 -6.42 0.24 15.73
N PRO A 321 -6.81 -0.33 14.60
CA PRO A 321 -7.30 0.30 13.35
C PRO A 321 -8.75 0.80 13.42
N TYR A 322 -9.50 0.42 14.42
CA TYR A 322 -10.91 0.79 14.66
C TYR A 322 -11.12 1.19 16.13
N VAL A 323 -12.30 1.68 16.50
CA VAL A 323 -12.69 1.91 17.91
C VAL A 323 -12.78 0.56 18.61
N LEU A 324 -11.86 0.30 19.57
CA LEU A 324 -11.61 -1.04 20.10
C LEU A 324 -12.72 -1.54 21.01
N ASN A 325 -13.28 -0.68 21.87
CA ASN A 325 -14.27 -1.05 22.86
C ASN A 325 -15.61 -0.34 22.59
N PRO A 326 -16.72 -1.09 22.64
CA PRO A 326 -16.81 -2.56 22.67
C PRO A 326 -16.27 -3.18 21.39
N SER A 327 -15.97 -4.49 21.42
CA SER A 327 -15.54 -5.24 20.21
C SER A 327 -16.58 -5.12 19.10
N ASN A 328 -16.15 -5.14 17.83
CA ASN A 328 -17.06 -5.05 16.72
C ASN A 328 -17.91 -6.32 16.59
N ASN A 329 -19.23 -6.16 16.60
CA ASN A 329 -20.15 -7.17 16.10
C ASN A 329 -20.20 -7.14 14.56
N TRP A 330 -20.92 -8.08 13.94
CA TRP A 330 -20.99 -8.16 12.47
C TRP A 330 -21.57 -6.91 11.81
N PHE A 331 -22.49 -6.22 12.47
CA PHE A 331 -23.02 -4.95 11.98
C PHE A 331 -21.92 -3.91 11.82
N PHE A 332 -21.10 -3.69 12.87
CA PHE A 332 -20.00 -2.74 12.79
C PHE A 332 -18.87 -3.20 11.86
N VAL A 333 -18.56 -4.50 11.81
CA VAL A 333 -17.63 -5.02 10.80
C VAL A 333 -18.07 -4.63 9.40
N LEU A 334 -19.37 -4.82 9.07
CA LEU A 334 -19.93 -4.42 7.77
C LEU A 334 -19.86 -2.89 7.56
N VAL A 335 -20.17 -2.08 8.57
CA VAL A 335 -20.06 -0.62 8.50
C VAL A 335 -18.64 -0.19 8.19
N TYR A 336 -17.64 -0.76 8.89
CA TYR A 336 -16.22 -0.47 8.65
C TYR A 336 -15.80 -0.90 7.24
N VAL A 337 -16.21 -2.07 6.78
CA VAL A 337 -15.87 -2.55 5.42
C VAL A 337 -16.52 -1.67 4.35
N LEU A 338 -17.81 -1.37 4.47
CA LEU A 338 -18.52 -0.55 3.50
C LEU A 338 -17.93 0.85 3.40
N LEU A 339 -17.73 1.53 4.55
CA LEU A 339 -17.14 2.86 4.57
C LEU A 339 -15.65 2.83 4.18
N GLY A 340 -14.90 1.81 4.60
CA GLY A 340 -13.49 1.64 4.21
C GLY A 340 -13.27 1.46 2.71
N VAL A 341 -14.26 0.94 1.99
CA VAL A 341 -14.20 0.84 0.52
C VAL A 341 -14.85 2.04 -0.15
N ALA A 342 -16.06 2.42 0.26
CA ALA A 342 -16.86 3.42 -0.44
C ALA A 342 -16.33 4.85 -0.30
N LEU A 343 -15.90 5.25 0.90
CA LEU A 343 -15.42 6.63 1.14
C LEU A 343 -14.17 6.97 0.32
N PRO A 344 -13.09 6.17 0.32
CA PRO A 344 -11.92 6.45 -0.52
C PRO A 344 -12.26 6.57 -2.01
N LEU A 345 -13.18 5.75 -2.49
CA LEU A 345 -13.62 5.78 -3.88
C LEU A 345 -14.50 7.00 -4.17
N GLY A 346 -15.40 7.36 -3.25
CA GLY A 346 -16.27 8.54 -3.35
C GLY A 346 -15.45 9.83 -3.35
N VAL A 347 -14.51 9.96 -2.42
CA VAL A 347 -13.59 11.11 -2.36
C VAL A 347 -12.75 11.20 -3.63
N ASN A 348 -12.22 10.10 -4.13
CA ASN A 348 -11.48 10.10 -5.40
C ASN A 348 -12.36 10.49 -6.59
N ALA A 349 -13.60 10.01 -6.63
CA ALA A 349 -14.54 10.38 -7.70
C ALA A 349 -14.92 11.88 -7.64
N GLY A 350 -15.18 12.40 -6.44
CA GLY A 350 -15.45 13.82 -6.20
C GLY A 350 -14.26 14.70 -6.59
N TRP A 351 -13.05 14.31 -6.16
CA TRP A 351 -11.80 15.00 -6.52
C TRP A 351 -11.60 15.06 -8.04
N ARG A 352 -11.79 13.94 -8.74
CA ARG A 352 -11.66 13.91 -10.19
C ARG A 352 -12.68 14.79 -10.90
N LYS A 353 -13.95 14.84 -10.43
CA LYS A 353 -14.98 15.74 -10.96
C LYS A 353 -14.59 17.19 -10.73
N LEU A 354 -14.09 17.52 -9.53
CA LEU A 354 -13.64 18.86 -9.17
C LEU A 354 -12.48 19.30 -10.08
N MET A 355 -11.47 18.46 -10.24
CA MET A 355 -10.31 18.75 -11.10
C MET A 355 -10.71 18.90 -12.57
N ALA A 356 -11.63 18.07 -13.06
CA ALA A 356 -12.16 18.19 -14.43
C ALA A 356 -12.95 19.50 -14.63
N HIS A 357 -13.69 19.94 -13.62
CA HIS A 357 -14.42 21.21 -13.66
C HIS A 357 -13.46 22.41 -13.81
N TYR A 358 -12.35 22.40 -13.08
CA TYR A 358 -11.34 23.46 -13.15
C TYR A 358 -10.27 23.23 -14.23
N LYS A 359 -10.44 22.24 -15.11
CA LYS A 359 -9.48 21.86 -16.18
C LYS A 359 -8.05 21.53 -15.68
N TYR A 360 -7.87 21.20 -14.39
CA TYR A 360 -6.58 20.78 -13.83
C TYR A 360 -6.43 19.27 -13.84
N SER A 361 -5.22 18.78 -14.10
CA SER A 361 -4.88 17.39 -13.81
C SER A 361 -4.41 17.26 -12.34
N SER A 362 -4.72 16.13 -11.70
CA SER A 362 -4.23 15.84 -10.35
C SER A 362 -2.71 15.88 -10.27
N ASP A 363 -2.02 15.53 -11.36
CA ASP A 363 -0.55 15.56 -11.42
C ASP A 363 -0.01 16.99 -11.45
N GLN A 364 -0.67 17.94 -12.09
CA GLN A 364 -0.28 19.36 -12.05
C GLN A 364 -0.39 19.94 -10.65
N VAL A 365 -1.48 19.64 -9.92
CA VAL A 365 -1.63 20.06 -8.52
C VAL A 365 -0.54 19.49 -7.65
N TRP A 366 -0.24 18.19 -7.79
CA TRP A 366 0.83 17.57 -7.01
C TRP A 366 2.23 18.05 -7.39
N GLN A 367 2.49 18.39 -8.65
CA GLN A 367 3.74 19.02 -9.07
C GLN A 367 3.91 20.40 -8.44
N ALA A 368 2.83 21.20 -8.39
CA ALA A 368 2.84 22.50 -7.72
C ALA A 368 3.11 22.36 -6.20
N VAL A 369 2.45 21.41 -5.54
CA VAL A 369 2.68 21.11 -4.11
C VAL A 369 4.11 20.63 -3.86
N ALA A 370 4.64 19.75 -4.71
CA ALA A 370 6.02 19.26 -4.61
C ALA A 370 7.04 20.37 -4.84
N ALA A 371 6.83 21.23 -5.85
CA ALA A 371 7.68 22.40 -6.09
C ALA A 371 7.68 23.35 -4.88
N GLY A 372 6.50 23.61 -4.30
CA GLY A 372 6.36 24.41 -3.08
C GLY A 372 7.07 23.79 -1.87
N ALA A 373 6.97 22.48 -1.69
CA ALA A 373 7.67 21.77 -0.62
C ALA A 373 9.21 21.86 -0.79
N VAL A 374 9.72 21.70 -2.01
CA VAL A 374 11.15 21.85 -2.30
C VAL A 374 11.65 23.27 -1.99
N VAL A 375 10.87 24.30 -2.36
CA VAL A 375 11.21 25.69 -2.03
C VAL A 375 11.20 25.93 -0.53
N ALA A 376 10.19 25.41 0.20
CA ALA A 376 10.11 25.51 1.65
C ALA A 376 11.29 24.81 2.35
N VAL A 377 11.66 23.61 1.91
CA VAL A 377 12.82 22.87 2.44
C VAL A 377 14.13 23.63 2.15
N ARG A 378 14.32 24.18 0.93
CA ARG A 378 15.48 25.01 0.60
C ARG A 378 15.54 26.26 1.48
N ALA A 379 14.43 26.94 1.72
CA ALA A 379 14.36 28.10 2.59
C ALA A 379 14.72 27.76 4.06
N ILE A 380 14.23 26.62 4.57
CA ILE A 380 14.56 26.11 5.90
C ILE A 380 16.03 25.73 6.00
N CYS A 381 16.59 25.02 5.01
CA CYS A 381 18.00 24.65 4.97
C CYS A 381 18.92 25.89 4.88
N MET A 382 18.56 26.88 4.06
CA MET A 382 19.30 28.15 3.98
C MET A 382 19.20 28.92 5.30
N GLY A 383 18.02 28.96 5.92
CA GLY A 383 17.84 29.56 7.25
C GLY A 383 18.70 28.88 8.32
N ALA A 384 18.74 27.53 8.33
CA ALA A 384 19.59 26.76 9.25
C ALA A 384 21.10 26.96 8.99
N PHE A 385 21.51 27.08 7.72
CA PHE A 385 22.91 27.36 7.36
C PHE A 385 23.35 28.75 7.78
N ILE A 386 22.47 29.74 7.69
CA ILE A 386 22.74 31.14 8.08
C ILE A 386 22.76 31.29 9.61
N THR A 387 21.93 30.53 10.37
CA THR A 387 21.93 30.55 11.84
C THR A 387 23.20 29.90 12.44
N GLY A 388 23.88 29.01 11.70
CA GLY A 388 25.17 28.47 12.13
C GLY A 388 26.31 29.53 12.10
N HIS A 389 26.11 30.68 11.47
CA HIS A 389 27.13 31.72 11.30
C HIS A 389 26.83 33.08 11.97
N GLY A 390 25.72 33.22 12.76
CA GLY A 390 25.46 34.48 13.46
C GLY A 390 24.08 34.62 14.05
N ILE A 391 23.97 34.38 15.34
CA ILE A 391 22.71 34.38 16.13
C ILE A 391 22.00 35.76 16.11
N PHE A 392 22.63 36.84 15.76
CA PHE A 392 22.06 38.20 15.88
C PHE A 392 21.52 38.81 14.56
N LYS A 393 21.89 38.30 13.39
CA LYS A 393 21.33 38.74 12.09
C LYS A 393 20.25 37.82 11.52
N GLY A 394 20.02 36.64 12.12
CA GLY A 394 19.19 35.58 11.57
C GLY A 394 17.68 35.83 11.62
N VAL A 395 17.18 36.53 12.64
CA VAL A 395 15.73 36.71 12.82
C VAL A 395 15.12 37.63 11.75
N CYS A 396 15.85 38.64 11.28
CA CYS A 396 15.38 39.52 10.18
C CYS A 396 15.50 38.86 8.79
N LEU A 397 16.44 37.94 8.60
CA LEU A 397 16.67 37.25 7.32
C LEU A 397 15.73 36.05 7.11
N THR A 398 15.34 35.35 8.20
CA THR A 398 14.34 34.28 8.14
C THR A 398 12.96 34.79 7.72
N GLY A 399 12.53 35.94 8.23
CA GLY A 399 11.26 36.56 7.83
C GLY A 399 11.25 36.96 6.34
N ARG A 400 12.38 37.48 5.81
CA ARG A 400 12.52 37.80 4.39
C ARG A 400 12.64 36.53 3.52
N GLY A 401 13.35 35.49 3.98
CA GLY A 401 13.47 34.21 3.28
C GLY A 401 12.15 33.48 3.14
N ILE A 402 11.31 33.46 4.17
CA ILE A 402 9.97 32.90 4.15
C ILE A 402 9.07 33.70 3.20
N LYS A 403 9.14 35.05 3.24
CA LYS A 403 8.38 35.90 2.34
C LYS A 403 8.79 35.72 0.87
N HIS A 404 10.10 35.63 0.60
CA HIS A 404 10.60 35.32 -0.76
C HIS A 404 10.24 33.90 -1.20
N GLY A 405 10.33 32.90 -0.31
CA GLY A 405 9.93 31.53 -0.62
C GLY A 405 8.45 31.43 -0.94
N PHE A 406 7.60 32.15 -0.19
CA PHE A 406 6.16 32.21 -0.45
C PHE A 406 5.84 32.95 -1.76
N GLN A 407 6.53 34.05 -2.07
CA GLN A 407 6.37 34.76 -3.34
C GLN A 407 6.84 33.93 -4.52
N SER A 408 7.94 33.17 -4.40
CA SER A 408 8.42 32.22 -5.42
C SER A 408 7.46 31.06 -5.63
N LEU A 409 6.79 30.58 -4.55
CA LEU A 409 5.74 29.57 -4.65
C LEU A 409 4.53 30.11 -5.43
N VAL A 410 4.07 31.31 -5.07
CA VAL A 410 2.95 31.95 -5.76
C VAL A 410 3.28 32.22 -7.23
N GLN A 411 4.53 32.61 -7.54
CA GLN A 411 4.96 32.80 -8.91
C GLN A 411 5.06 31.48 -9.68
N ALA A 412 5.64 30.43 -9.10
CA ALA A 412 5.70 29.10 -9.71
C ALA A 412 4.31 28.52 -9.98
N VAL A 413 3.34 28.76 -9.09
CA VAL A 413 1.95 28.39 -9.29
C VAL A 413 1.33 29.21 -10.43
N LYS A 414 1.60 30.51 -10.51
CA LYS A 414 1.14 31.37 -11.63
C LYS A 414 1.75 30.92 -12.97
N ASP A 415 3.06 30.66 -13.00
CA ASP A 415 3.76 30.22 -14.22
C ASP A 415 3.22 28.88 -14.74
N ILE A 416 2.83 27.97 -13.82
CA ILE A 416 2.18 26.70 -14.18
C ILE A 416 0.75 26.95 -14.72
N ILE A 417 0.03 27.89 -14.15
CA ILE A 417 -1.31 28.29 -14.60
C ILE A 417 -1.22 28.94 -16.00
N ASP A 418 -0.29 29.86 -16.18
CA ASP A 418 -0.11 30.57 -17.44
C ASP A 418 0.41 29.66 -18.56
N ALA A 419 1.35 28.72 -18.25
CA ALA A 419 1.80 27.71 -19.19
C ALA A 419 0.72 26.68 -19.58
N SER A 420 -0.33 26.53 -18.78
CA SER A 420 -1.48 25.69 -19.13
C SER A 420 -2.51 26.40 -20.00
N SER A 421 -2.60 27.73 -19.89
CA SER A 421 -3.53 28.54 -20.70
C SER A 421 -3.01 28.80 -22.12
N THR A 422 -1.70 28.77 -22.35
CA THR A 422 -1.07 28.97 -23.69
C THR A 422 -1.01 27.70 -24.55
N LYS A 423 -1.46 26.55 -24.06
CA LYS A 423 -1.55 25.30 -24.84
C LYS A 423 -2.93 25.01 -25.43
N ASP A 424 -3.91 25.89 -25.19
CA ASP A 424 -5.27 25.78 -25.67
C ASP A 424 -5.59 26.84 -26.77
N GLU A 425 -4.57 27.54 -27.31
CA GLU A 425 -4.59 28.28 -28.60
C GLU A 425 -3.74 27.50 -29.62
#